data_7f2dcbca18e616a26f6fee113bd225a6
#
_entry.id   7f2dcbca18e616a26f6fee113bd225a6
#
_cell.length_a   1.000
_cell.length_b   1.000
_cell.length_c   1.000
_cell.angle_alpha   90.00
_cell.angle_beta   90.00
_cell.angle_gamma   90.00
#
_symmetry.space_group_name_H-M   'P 1'
#
loop_
_entity.id
_entity.type
_entity.pdbx_description
1 polymer ?
#
loop_
_entity_poly.entity_id
_entity_poly.type
_entity_poly.pdbx_seq_one_letter_code
_entity_poly.pdbx_strand_id
1 'polypeptide(L)'
;ADVFAENKLFATVDPTVRKVVIKNLPFLLSDTVGFIRKLPHSLVESFKSTLDEVRESDILLHIVDLSHPGYEEQIAIVQETLREIQAGDKKMIMVFNKIDAYKPEDPAGNVASPAKTEGNSMENLQKMWIARENAPAVFISALKKQNIETLKELLYSEVKEIHRKRYPYDNFLY
;
A
#
# COMPACT_ATOMS: atom_id res chain seq x y z
N ALA A 1 14.22 6.27 -16.68
CA ALA A 1 15.01 6.11 -15.45
C ALA A 1 14.73 4.71 -14.93
N ASP A 2 15.75 3.83 -15.06
CA ASP A 2 15.67 2.46 -14.60
C ASP A 2 15.64 2.44 -13.08
N VAL A 3 14.55 1.96 -12.52
CA VAL A 3 14.44 1.71 -11.08
C VAL A 3 15.06 0.34 -10.85
N PHE A 4 16.28 0.32 -10.34
CA PHE A 4 16.91 -0.92 -9.87
C PHE A 4 16.13 -1.43 -8.66
N ALA A 5 15.42 -2.54 -8.84
CA ALA A 5 14.87 -3.31 -7.73
C ALA A 5 15.99 -4.17 -7.14
N GLU A 6 16.68 -3.70 -6.12
CA GLU A 6 17.62 -4.51 -5.37
C GLU A 6 16.90 -5.25 -4.23
N ASN A 7 17.16 -6.56 -4.12
CA ASN A 7 16.73 -7.40 -2.99
C ASN A 7 17.58 -7.11 -1.73
N LYS A 8 17.69 -5.85 -1.34
CA LYS A 8 18.40 -5.44 -0.12
C LYS A 8 17.41 -5.06 0.95
N LEU A 9 17.61 -5.59 2.14
CA LEU A 9 17.02 -5.06 3.34
C LEU A 9 17.43 -3.58 3.45
N PHE A 10 16.45 -2.66 3.61
CA PHE A 10 16.67 -1.21 3.66
C PHE A 10 17.14 -0.59 2.33
N ALA A 11 16.51 -0.92 1.22
CA ALA A 11 16.77 -0.28 -0.08
C ALA A 11 16.52 1.24 -0.04
N THR A 12 15.61 1.70 0.82
CA THR A 12 15.34 3.12 1.11
C THR A 12 15.76 3.40 2.56
N VAL A 13 16.80 4.19 2.77
CA VAL A 13 17.27 4.63 4.10
C VAL A 13 16.69 6.00 4.43
N ASP A 14 16.59 6.89 3.42
CA ASP A 14 15.97 8.21 3.54
C ASP A 14 14.68 8.27 2.73
N PRO A 15 13.61 8.87 3.28
CA PRO A 15 12.37 9.03 2.54
C PRO A 15 12.59 9.88 1.29
N THR A 16 12.07 9.43 0.18
CA THR A 16 12.17 10.12 -1.11
C THR A 16 10.82 10.66 -1.53
N VAL A 17 10.67 11.99 -1.55
CA VAL A 17 9.45 12.65 -2.01
C VAL A 17 9.53 12.90 -3.52
N ARG A 18 8.52 12.46 -4.25
CA ARG A 18 8.41 12.64 -5.70
C ARG A 18 7.07 13.28 -6.07
N LYS A 19 7.10 14.22 -7.00
CA LYS A 19 5.88 14.74 -7.61
C LYS A 19 5.35 13.72 -8.62
N VAL A 20 4.10 13.32 -8.43
CA VAL A 20 3.35 12.45 -9.34
C VAL A 20 2.21 13.27 -9.93
N VAL A 21 1.89 13.04 -11.21
CA VAL A 21 0.74 13.65 -11.88
C VAL A 21 -0.09 12.52 -12.47
N ILE A 22 -1.35 12.41 -12.04
CA ILE A 22 -2.33 11.49 -12.63
C ILE A 22 -3.40 12.35 -13.30
N LYS A 23 -3.61 12.17 -14.60
CA LYS A 23 -4.42 13.09 -15.41
C LYS A 23 -3.88 14.52 -15.24
N ASN A 24 -4.67 15.44 -14.71
CA ASN A 24 -4.25 16.83 -14.48
C ASN A 24 -3.96 17.14 -12.99
N LEU A 25 -4.00 16.14 -12.13
CA LEU A 25 -3.91 16.31 -10.69
C LEU A 25 -2.51 15.98 -10.18
N PRO A 26 -1.71 16.97 -9.75
CA PRO A 26 -0.42 16.75 -9.14
C PRO A 26 -0.57 16.45 -7.64
N PHE A 27 0.26 15.54 -7.14
CA PHE A 27 0.43 15.29 -5.71
C PHE A 27 1.84 14.81 -5.41
N LEU A 28 2.20 14.77 -4.13
CA LEU A 28 3.49 14.26 -3.68
C LEU A 28 3.30 12.81 -3.22
N LEU A 29 4.21 11.95 -3.67
CA LEU A 29 4.33 10.59 -3.20
C LEU A 29 5.65 10.44 -2.46
N SER A 30 5.58 10.10 -1.17
CA SER A 30 6.75 9.80 -0.36
C SER A 30 6.94 8.30 -0.28
N ASP A 31 8.13 7.84 -0.66
CA ASP A 31 8.57 6.46 -0.46
C ASP A 31 9.23 6.37 0.90
N THR A 32 8.73 5.51 1.76
CA THR A 32 9.17 5.38 3.15
C THR A 32 9.99 4.12 3.36
N VAL A 33 10.76 4.09 4.43
CA VAL A 33 11.45 2.87 4.87
C VAL A 33 10.42 1.80 5.22
N GLY A 34 10.62 0.57 4.73
CA GLY A 34 9.71 -0.55 5.02
C GLY A 34 9.59 -0.83 6.52
N PHE A 35 8.40 -1.14 6.97
CA PHE A 35 8.17 -1.55 8.37
C PHE A 35 8.90 -2.86 8.69
N ILE A 36 9.72 -2.84 9.72
CA ILE A 36 10.54 -3.97 10.11
C ILE A 36 10.28 -4.32 11.58
N ARG A 37 10.06 -5.60 11.82
CA ARG A 37 9.75 -6.18 13.14
C ARG A 37 10.78 -5.87 14.25
N LYS A 38 12.04 -5.58 13.86
CA LYS A 38 13.13 -5.19 14.78
C LYS A 38 14.04 -4.20 14.08
N LEU A 39 13.86 -2.92 14.37
CA LEU A 39 14.76 -1.87 13.89
C LEU A 39 16.10 -1.97 14.62
N PRO A 40 17.22 -2.05 13.90
CA PRO A 40 18.53 -1.82 14.52
C PRO A 40 18.60 -0.41 15.11
N HIS A 41 19.24 -0.27 16.28
CA HIS A 41 19.39 1.04 16.93
C HIS A 41 20.03 2.11 16.05
N SER A 42 20.88 1.72 15.10
CA SER A 42 21.51 2.62 14.13
C SER A 42 20.56 3.25 13.11
N LEU A 43 19.33 2.74 12.97
CA LEU A 43 18.33 3.22 12.01
C LEU A 43 17.17 3.97 12.68
N VAL A 44 17.21 4.17 13.99
CA VAL A 44 16.14 4.85 14.75
C VAL A 44 15.91 6.27 14.26
N GLU A 45 16.94 7.00 13.89
CA GLU A 45 16.84 8.39 13.38
C GLU A 45 16.13 8.43 12.01
N SER A 46 16.53 7.58 11.07
CA SER A 46 15.87 7.47 9.76
C SER A 46 14.42 7.03 9.89
N PHE A 47 14.13 6.18 10.87
CA PHE A 47 12.76 5.74 11.14
C PHE A 47 11.88 6.85 11.73
N LYS A 48 12.45 7.72 12.57
CA LYS A 48 11.72 8.91 13.07
C LYS A 48 11.30 9.83 11.93
N SER A 49 12.19 10.14 10.99
CA SER A 49 11.84 10.93 9.80
C SER A 49 10.72 10.31 9.01
N THR A 50 10.74 8.99 8.81
CA THR A 50 9.66 8.22 8.17
C THR A 50 8.34 8.37 8.92
N LEU A 51 8.36 8.29 10.26
CA LEU A 51 7.16 8.44 11.08
C LEU A 51 6.57 9.85 10.99
N ASP A 52 7.41 10.87 10.92
CA ASP A 52 6.95 12.27 10.75
C ASP A 52 6.28 12.44 9.38
N GLU A 53 6.83 11.89 8.29
CA GLU A 53 6.18 11.91 6.99
C GLU A 53 4.84 11.17 6.97
N VAL A 54 4.74 10.04 7.65
CA VAL A 54 3.48 9.31 7.81
C VAL A 54 2.44 10.17 8.53
N ARG A 55 2.84 10.90 9.59
CA ARG A 55 1.94 11.82 10.31
C ARG A 55 1.49 13.00 9.46
N GLU A 56 2.34 13.53 8.61
CA GLU A 56 2.05 14.68 7.76
C GLU A 56 1.27 14.32 6.50
N SER A 57 1.26 13.06 6.08
CA SER A 57 0.59 12.61 4.86
C SER A 57 -0.93 12.73 4.97
N ASP A 58 -1.60 12.97 3.84
CA ASP A 58 -3.07 13.01 3.74
C ASP A 58 -3.67 11.61 3.52
N ILE A 59 -2.93 10.74 2.83
CA ILE A 59 -3.33 9.35 2.51
C ILE A 59 -2.13 8.44 2.73
N LEU A 60 -2.39 7.27 3.29
CA LEU A 60 -1.41 6.19 3.41
C LEU A 60 -1.68 5.13 2.35
N LEU A 61 -0.63 4.73 1.63
CA LEU A 61 -0.64 3.53 0.79
C LEU A 61 0.01 2.39 1.55
N HIS A 62 -0.77 1.44 2.01
CA HIS A 62 -0.24 0.24 2.66
C HIS A 62 0.03 -0.82 1.60
N ILE A 63 1.29 -0.95 1.21
CA ILE A 63 1.73 -1.94 0.22
C ILE A 63 2.01 -3.26 0.90
N VAL A 64 1.26 -4.30 0.52
CA VAL A 64 1.34 -5.64 1.11
C VAL A 64 1.90 -6.62 0.07
N ASP A 65 2.89 -7.41 0.46
CA ASP A 65 3.37 -8.54 -0.34
C ASP A 65 2.43 -9.75 -0.16
N LEU A 66 1.49 -9.91 -1.08
CA LEU A 66 0.48 -10.98 -1.01
C LEU A 66 1.09 -12.39 -1.16
N SER A 67 2.29 -12.49 -1.74
CA SER A 67 2.98 -13.78 -1.90
C SER A 67 3.62 -14.31 -0.61
N HIS A 68 3.71 -13.45 0.42
CA HIS A 68 4.30 -13.83 1.70
C HIS A 68 3.26 -14.55 2.58
N PRO A 69 3.54 -15.77 3.11
CA PRO A 69 2.57 -16.54 3.88
C PRO A 69 2.09 -15.84 5.17
N GLY A 70 2.91 -14.97 5.73
CA GLY A 70 2.58 -14.19 6.93
C GLY A 70 2.08 -12.77 6.64
N TYR A 71 1.52 -12.48 5.47
CA TYR A 71 1.10 -11.12 5.10
C TYR A 71 0.02 -10.55 6.02
N GLU A 72 -0.89 -11.36 6.54
CA GLU A 72 -1.92 -10.91 7.50
C GLU A 72 -1.32 -10.45 8.82
N GLU A 73 -0.33 -11.18 9.35
CA GLU A 73 0.38 -10.79 10.56
C GLU A 73 1.15 -9.47 10.34
N GLN A 74 1.76 -9.31 9.16
CA GLN A 74 2.46 -8.07 8.79
C GLN A 74 1.50 -6.89 8.74
N ILE A 75 0.30 -7.06 8.19
CA ILE A 75 -0.74 -6.02 8.19
C ILE A 75 -1.10 -5.62 9.62
N ALA A 76 -1.33 -6.58 10.50
CA ALA A 76 -1.68 -6.31 11.90
C ALA A 76 -0.58 -5.51 12.63
N ILE A 77 0.70 -5.86 12.42
CA ILE A 77 1.84 -5.15 13.00
C ILE A 77 1.90 -3.69 12.51
N VAL A 78 1.72 -3.47 11.21
CA VAL A 78 1.71 -2.11 10.64
C VAL A 78 0.58 -1.27 11.23
N GLN A 79 -0.62 -1.84 11.35
CA GLN A 79 -1.77 -1.14 11.93
C GLN A 79 -1.57 -0.78 13.40
N GLU A 80 -0.99 -1.69 14.19
CA GLU A 80 -0.65 -1.42 15.58
C GLU A 80 0.35 -0.27 15.67
N THR A 81 1.40 -0.31 14.87
CA THR A 81 2.41 0.77 14.83
C THR A 81 1.79 2.10 14.41
N LEU A 82 0.89 2.12 13.41
CA LEU A 82 0.19 3.35 13.02
C LEU A 82 -0.66 3.93 14.15
N ARG A 83 -1.29 3.08 14.97
CA ARG A 83 -2.02 3.54 16.16
C ARG A 83 -1.08 4.14 17.21
N GLU A 84 0.05 3.49 17.49
CA GLU A 84 1.06 3.97 18.44
C GLU A 84 1.59 5.36 18.08
N ILE A 85 1.80 5.62 16.79
CA ILE A 85 2.26 6.93 16.30
C ILE A 85 1.13 7.93 16.04
N GLN A 86 -0.09 7.63 16.44
CA GLN A 86 -1.28 8.48 16.25
C GLN A 86 -1.61 8.77 14.78
N ALA A 87 -1.35 7.81 13.90
CA ALA A 87 -1.67 7.86 12.48
C ALA A 87 -2.75 6.83 12.07
N GLY A 88 -3.37 6.16 13.03
CA GLY A 88 -4.38 5.11 12.79
C GLY A 88 -5.68 5.62 12.15
N ASP A 89 -6.01 6.91 12.32
CA ASP A 89 -7.22 7.52 11.77
C ASP A 89 -7.03 8.08 10.35
N LYS A 90 -5.82 7.95 9.80
CA LYS A 90 -5.55 8.45 8.45
C LYS A 90 -6.25 7.61 7.39
N LYS A 91 -6.67 8.28 6.32
CA LYS A 91 -7.22 7.60 5.14
C LYS A 91 -6.18 6.64 4.58
N MET A 92 -6.56 5.37 4.45
CA MET A 92 -5.66 4.32 3.98
C MET A 92 -6.20 3.66 2.71
N ILE A 93 -5.30 3.30 1.80
CA ILE A 93 -5.56 2.46 0.64
C ILE A 93 -4.70 1.21 0.79
N MET A 94 -5.33 0.04 0.78
CA MET A 94 -4.62 -1.24 0.80
C MET A 94 -4.22 -1.64 -0.62
N VAL A 95 -2.94 -1.89 -0.84
CA VAL A 95 -2.40 -2.30 -2.14
C VAL A 95 -1.73 -3.66 -2.00
N PHE A 96 -2.44 -4.72 -2.37
CA PHE A 96 -1.92 -6.07 -2.37
C PHE A 96 -1.11 -6.32 -3.64
N ASN A 97 0.21 -6.31 -3.51
CA ASN A 97 1.14 -6.50 -4.63
C ASN A 97 1.56 -7.97 -4.75
N LYS A 98 2.14 -8.31 -5.89
CA LYS A 98 2.65 -9.64 -6.26
C LYS A 98 1.56 -10.70 -6.43
N ILE A 99 0.38 -10.32 -6.95
CA ILE A 99 -0.69 -11.27 -7.26
C ILE A 99 -0.26 -12.37 -8.25
N ASP A 100 0.74 -12.09 -9.06
CA ASP A 100 1.35 -13.05 -9.99
C ASP A 100 2.13 -14.18 -9.31
N ALA A 101 2.53 -13.97 -8.05
CA ALA A 101 3.23 -14.95 -7.22
C ALA A 101 2.35 -15.51 -6.08
N TYR A 102 1.13 -15.01 -5.93
CA TYR A 102 0.19 -15.47 -4.91
C TYR A 102 -0.25 -16.91 -5.15
N LYS A 103 -0.15 -17.72 -4.12
CA LYS A 103 -0.63 -19.11 -4.11
C LYS A 103 -1.69 -19.24 -3.02
N PRO A 104 -2.97 -19.35 -3.39
CA PRO A 104 -4.00 -19.58 -2.40
C PRO A 104 -3.75 -20.90 -1.66
N GLU A 105 -3.84 -20.88 -0.35
CA GLU A 105 -3.77 -22.09 0.48
C GLU A 105 -5.15 -22.76 0.54
N ASP A 106 -5.17 -24.07 0.47
CA ASP A 106 -6.36 -24.88 0.77
C ASP A 106 -6.61 -24.82 2.30
N PRO A 107 -7.87 -24.85 2.79
CA PRO A 107 -8.18 -24.96 4.23
C PRO A 107 -7.46 -26.11 4.97
N ALA A 108 -6.89 -27.06 4.25
CA ALA A 108 -6.04 -28.12 4.77
C ALA A 108 -4.54 -27.78 4.83
N GLY A 109 -4.13 -26.53 4.52
CA GLY A 109 -2.73 -26.10 4.55
C GLY A 109 -1.90 -26.56 3.35
N ASN A 110 -2.51 -27.10 2.30
CA ASN A 110 -1.83 -27.52 1.08
C ASN A 110 -1.97 -26.43 0.01
N VAL A 111 -0.97 -26.32 -0.86
CA VAL A 111 -1.06 -25.41 -2.03
C VAL A 111 -2.21 -25.88 -2.92
N ALA A 112 -3.26 -25.08 -3.05
CA ALA A 112 -4.44 -25.43 -3.85
C ALA A 112 -4.06 -25.60 -5.32
N SER A 113 -4.51 -26.71 -5.92
CA SER A 113 -4.42 -26.89 -7.37
C SER A 113 -5.34 -25.89 -8.09
N PRO A 114 -4.95 -25.35 -9.24
CA PRO A 114 -5.71 -24.31 -9.97
C PRO A 114 -7.19 -24.66 -10.26
N ALA A 115 -7.53 -25.93 -10.24
CA ALA A 115 -8.88 -26.42 -10.58
C ALA A 115 -9.90 -26.41 -9.42
N LYS A 116 -9.50 -26.03 -8.18
CA LYS A 116 -10.38 -26.02 -7.00
C LYS A 116 -10.65 -24.64 -6.42
N THR A 117 -10.33 -23.58 -7.14
CA THR A 117 -10.34 -22.20 -6.64
C THR A 117 -11.67 -21.47 -6.84
N GLU A 118 -12.78 -22.16 -7.04
CA GLU A 118 -14.09 -21.50 -7.21
C GLU A 118 -14.61 -20.78 -5.94
N GLY A 119 -14.04 -21.04 -4.78
CA GLY A 119 -14.43 -20.37 -3.52
C GLY A 119 -13.54 -19.20 -3.09
N ASN A 120 -12.31 -19.11 -3.59
CA ASN A 120 -11.33 -18.07 -3.21
C ASN A 120 -10.89 -17.24 -4.42
N SER A 121 -11.84 -16.69 -5.17
CA SER A 121 -11.51 -15.79 -6.26
C SER A 121 -10.86 -14.51 -5.68
N MET A 122 -9.96 -13.87 -6.45
CA MET A 122 -9.38 -12.57 -6.09
C MET A 122 -10.45 -11.54 -5.73
N GLU A 123 -11.62 -11.61 -6.34
CA GLU A 123 -12.76 -10.75 -6.02
C GLU A 123 -13.30 -10.98 -4.61
N ASN A 124 -13.39 -12.23 -4.16
CA ASN A 124 -13.82 -12.55 -2.81
C ASN A 124 -12.79 -12.07 -1.78
N LEU A 125 -11.50 -12.26 -2.06
CA LEU A 125 -10.42 -11.77 -1.23
C LEU A 125 -10.46 -10.24 -1.14
N GLN A 126 -10.69 -9.55 -2.25
CA GLN A 126 -10.83 -8.10 -2.29
C GLN A 126 -12.03 -7.63 -1.46
N LYS A 127 -13.20 -8.23 -1.62
CA LYS A 127 -14.41 -7.90 -0.84
C LYS A 127 -14.18 -8.12 0.66
N MET A 128 -13.53 -9.22 1.03
CA MET A 128 -13.20 -9.53 2.41
C MET A 128 -12.29 -8.45 3.01
N TRP A 129 -11.23 -8.05 2.31
CA TRP A 129 -10.31 -7.04 2.82
C TRP A 129 -10.92 -5.66 2.89
N ILE A 130 -11.73 -5.25 1.92
CA ILE A 130 -12.49 -3.98 1.97
C ILE A 130 -13.39 -3.96 3.21
N ALA A 131 -14.11 -5.05 3.47
CA ALA A 131 -15.01 -5.15 4.61
C ALA A 131 -14.26 -5.16 5.95
N ARG A 132 -13.13 -5.88 6.02
CA ARG A 132 -12.32 -6.02 7.24
C ARG A 132 -11.64 -4.72 7.65
N GLU A 133 -11.05 -4.02 6.69
CA GLU A 133 -10.22 -2.84 6.95
C GLU A 133 -11.02 -1.54 6.83
N ASN A 134 -12.27 -1.59 6.34
CA ASN A 134 -13.08 -0.42 6.00
C ASN A 134 -12.30 0.59 5.14
N ALA A 135 -11.48 0.08 4.24
CA ALA A 135 -10.58 0.84 3.38
C ALA A 135 -10.63 0.31 1.94
N PRO A 136 -10.46 1.17 0.94
CA PRO A 136 -10.31 0.71 -0.44
C PRO A 136 -9.14 -0.25 -0.58
N ALA A 137 -9.35 -1.35 -1.32
CA ALA A 137 -8.32 -2.35 -1.57
C ALA A 137 -8.17 -2.63 -3.06
N VAL A 138 -6.93 -2.70 -3.54
CA VAL A 138 -6.60 -3.03 -4.92
C VAL A 138 -5.52 -4.12 -4.96
N PHE A 139 -5.66 -5.04 -5.89
CA PHE A 139 -4.78 -6.18 -6.08
C PHE A 139 -4.00 -6.02 -7.37
N ILE A 140 -2.68 -5.91 -7.29
CA ILE A 140 -1.80 -5.58 -8.41
C ILE A 140 -0.64 -6.57 -8.56
N SER A 141 -0.07 -6.61 -9.76
CA SER A 141 1.32 -7.04 -9.95
C SER A 141 2.11 -5.88 -10.54
N ALA A 142 2.97 -5.28 -9.75
CA ALA A 142 3.87 -4.24 -10.24
C ALA A 142 4.84 -4.81 -11.30
N LEU A 143 5.32 -6.04 -11.10
CA LEU A 143 6.21 -6.73 -12.03
C LEU A 143 5.57 -6.98 -13.40
N LYS A 144 4.31 -7.45 -13.41
CA LYS A 144 3.55 -7.77 -14.63
C LYS A 144 2.72 -6.60 -15.14
N LYS A 145 2.75 -5.46 -14.44
CA LYS A 145 1.93 -4.26 -14.73
C LYS A 145 0.42 -4.55 -14.74
N GLN A 146 -0.04 -5.55 -13.97
CA GLN A 146 -1.45 -5.88 -13.83
C GLN A 146 -2.15 -4.94 -12.86
N ASN A 147 -3.35 -4.46 -13.23
CA ASN A 147 -4.22 -3.60 -12.44
C ASN A 147 -3.58 -2.26 -11.99
N ILE A 148 -2.50 -1.82 -12.66
CA ILE A 148 -1.85 -0.53 -12.35
C ILE A 148 -2.77 0.64 -12.69
N GLU A 149 -3.53 0.56 -13.77
CA GLU A 149 -4.50 1.61 -14.11
C GLU A 149 -5.63 1.69 -13.08
N THR A 150 -6.09 0.56 -12.55
CA THR A 150 -7.07 0.53 -11.44
C THR A 150 -6.52 1.24 -10.20
N LEU A 151 -5.26 1.00 -9.84
CA LEU A 151 -4.59 1.72 -8.75
C LEU A 151 -4.53 3.22 -9.02
N LYS A 152 -4.16 3.64 -10.24
CA LYS A 152 -4.10 5.04 -10.62
C LYS A 152 -5.47 5.73 -10.55
N GLU A 153 -6.53 5.07 -11.02
CA GLU A 153 -7.90 5.61 -10.94
C GLU A 153 -8.35 5.77 -9.48
N LEU A 154 -8.06 4.79 -8.63
CA LEU A 154 -8.35 4.86 -7.21
C LEU A 154 -7.58 6.03 -6.55
N LEU A 155 -6.28 6.15 -6.79
CA LEU A 155 -5.47 7.26 -6.29
C LEU A 155 -6.00 8.61 -6.77
N TYR A 156 -6.32 8.72 -8.06
CA TYR A 156 -6.90 9.94 -8.62
C TYR A 156 -8.19 10.33 -7.89
N SER A 157 -9.09 9.38 -7.70
CA SER A 157 -10.37 9.60 -7.00
C SER A 157 -10.16 10.12 -5.57
N GLU A 158 -9.28 9.47 -4.82
CA GLU A 158 -9.02 9.78 -3.42
C GLU A 158 -8.30 11.13 -3.24
N VAL A 159 -7.27 11.38 -4.07
CA VAL A 159 -6.54 12.66 -4.04
C VAL A 159 -7.43 13.81 -4.51
N LYS A 160 -8.27 13.58 -5.53
CA LYS A 160 -9.23 14.58 -6.01
C LYS A 160 -10.21 14.99 -4.91
N GLU A 161 -10.71 14.04 -4.14
CA GLU A 161 -11.62 14.35 -3.02
C GLU A 161 -10.96 15.26 -1.99
N ILE A 162 -9.71 14.97 -1.61
CA ILE A 162 -8.95 15.79 -0.66
C ILE A 162 -8.66 17.17 -1.25
N HIS A 163 -8.24 17.21 -2.52
CA HIS A 163 -7.95 18.46 -3.20
C HIS A 163 -9.17 19.38 -3.24
N ARG A 164 -10.35 18.84 -3.58
CA ARG A 164 -11.61 19.61 -3.60
C ARG A 164 -12.01 20.15 -2.23
N LYS A 165 -11.77 19.40 -1.16
CA LYS A 165 -12.01 19.87 0.21
C LYS A 165 -11.04 21.00 0.61
N ARG A 166 -9.78 20.89 0.19
CA ARG A 166 -8.73 21.88 0.51
C ARG A 166 -8.81 23.15 -0.35
N TYR A 167 -9.23 23.00 -1.61
CA TYR A 167 -9.32 24.08 -2.60
C TYR A 167 -10.69 24.09 -3.26
N PRO A 168 -11.77 24.48 -2.56
CA PRO A 168 -13.15 24.38 -3.06
C PRO A 168 -13.46 25.28 -4.26
N TYR A 169 -12.62 26.28 -4.54
CA TYR A 169 -12.79 27.24 -5.65
C TYR A 169 -11.93 26.92 -6.88
N ASP A 170 -11.18 25.82 -6.86
CA ASP A 170 -10.20 25.48 -7.90
C ASP A 170 -10.81 24.43 -8.84
N ASN A 171 -11.61 24.89 -9.82
CA ASN A 171 -12.38 24.04 -10.73
C ASN A 171 -11.64 23.66 -12.02
N PHE A 172 -10.43 24.19 -12.27
CA PHE A 172 -9.74 24.02 -13.55
C PHE A 172 -8.84 22.76 -13.63
N LEU A 173 -8.71 22.00 -12.56
CA LEU A 173 -7.90 20.78 -12.52
C LEU A 173 -8.67 19.51 -12.91
N TYR A 174 -9.99 19.59 -13.13
CA TYR A 174 -10.85 18.41 -13.31
C TYR A 174 -11.55 18.40 -14.66
#